data_19ce854a89940d9e08fe93111a6a07c7
#
_entry.id   19ce854a89940d9e08fe93111a6a07c7
#
_cell.length_a   1.000
_cell.length_b   1.000
_cell.length_c   1.000
_cell.angle_alpha   90.00
_cell.angle_beta   90.00
_cell.angle_gamma   90.00
#
_symmetry.space_group_name_H-M   'P 1'
#
loop_
_entity.id
_entity.type
_entity.pdbx_description
1 polymer ?
#
loop_
_entity_poly.entity_id
_entity_poly.type
_entity_poly.pdbx_seq_one_letter_code
_entity_poly.pdbx_strand_id
1 'polypeptide(L)'
;EIRARVDTQVDAYGGTYYTQTVEEVNPQIFAWLDLLDMNVWVILFLMTGVAGFTMISGLLIIILERTNMIGVLKALGADNFAIRKIFLSFSVFLIGRGMLWGNIIGVALCFIQSQFHLFKLDPATYYVDRVPVEFNIWIYLLLNVCTLLVSVLMLVGPSFLVTRIHPAKSIRFE
;
A
#
# COMPACT_ATOMS: atom_id res chain seq x y z
N GLU A 1 -23.39 -25.57 3.19
CA GLU A 1 -23.82 -26.33 4.37
C GLU A 1 -25.27 -26.00 4.78
N ILE A 2 -25.65 -24.71 4.84
CA ILE A 2 -27.03 -24.27 5.13
C ILE A 2 -28.01 -24.74 4.05
N ARG A 3 -27.62 -24.65 2.75
CA ARG A 3 -28.42 -25.09 1.61
C ARG A 3 -28.77 -26.57 1.69
N ALA A 4 -27.79 -27.42 1.97
CA ALA A 4 -28.01 -28.86 2.14
C ALA A 4 -28.92 -29.24 3.31
N ARG A 5 -28.92 -28.43 4.38
CA ARG A 5 -29.82 -28.63 5.53
C ARG A 5 -31.26 -28.19 5.21
N VAL A 6 -31.44 -27.11 4.46
CA VAL A 6 -32.77 -26.62 4.07
C VAL A 6 -33.40 -27.57 3.08
N ASP A 7 -32.66 -28.05 2.05
CA ASP A 7 -33.16 -29.00 1.06
C ASP A 7 -33.59 -30.31 1.70
N THR A 8 -32.81 -30.82 2.68
CA THR A 8 -33.18 -32.07 3.42
C THR A 8 -34.39 -31.91 4.31
N GLN A 9 -34.65 -30.73 4.89
CA GLN A 9 -35.84 -30.50 5.72
C GLN A 9 -37.10 -30.26 4.89
N VAL A 10 -36.97 -29.72 3.70
CA VAL A 10 -38.09 -29.42 2.82
C VAL A 10 -38.61 -30.64 2.11
N ASP A 11 -37.76 -31.60 1.74
CA ASP A 11 -38.15 -32.89 1.18
C ASP A 11 -39.03 -33.71 2.13
N ALA A 12 -38.90 -33.48 3.45
CA ALA A 12 -39.72 -34.16 4.46
C ALA A 12 -41.19 -33.64 4.50
N TYR A 13 -41.48 -32.49 3.95
CA TYR A 13 -42.83 -31.84 3.93
C TYR A 13 -43.45 -31.77 2.53
N GLY A 14 -42.85 -32.35 1.48
CA GLY A 14 -43.42 -32.48 0.14
C GLY A 14 -43.63 -31.16 -0.63
N GLY A 15 -42.96 -30.11 -0.25
CA GLY A 15 -43.00 -28.82 -0.95
C GLY A 15 -41.74 -28.58 -1.79
N THR A 16 -41.93 -28.23 -3.05
CA THR A 16 -40.83 -27.77 -3.92
C THR A 16 -40.47 -26.31 -3.59
N TYR A 17 -39.55 -26.11 -2.66
CA TYR A 17 -38.99 -24.78 -2.37
C TYR A 17 -37.62 -24.68 -3.02
N TYR A 18 -37.39 -23.63 -3.81
CA TYR A 18 -36.09 -23.34 -4.39
C TYR A 18 -35.38 -22.32 -3.48
N THR A 19 -34.31 -22.75 -2.84
CA THR A 19 -33.41 -21.84 -2.13
C THR A 19 -32.44 -21.21 -3.11
N GLN A 20 -32.61 -19.92 -3.38
CA GLN A 20 -31.67 -19.12 -4.17
C GLN A 20 -30.81 -18.26 -3.24
N THR A 21 -29.53 -18.19 -3.51
CA THR A 21 -28.64 -17.22 -2.83
C THR A 21 -28.95 -15.81 -3.32
N VAL A 22 -28.70 -14.81 -2.49
CA VAL A 22 -28.88 -13.39 -2.85
C VAL A 22 -28.07 -13.04 -4.10
N GLU A 23 -26.92 -13.70 -4.28
CA GLU A 23 -26.05 -13.59 -5.44
C GLU A 23 -26.70 -14.12 -6.73
N GLU A 24 -27.42 -15.25 -6.65
CA GLU A 24 -28.16 -15.82 -7.77
C GLU A 24 -29.39 -14.97 -8.17
N VAL A 25 -30.00 -14.29 -7.21
CA VAL A 25 -31.16 -13.42 -7.45
C VAL A 25 -30.75 -12.08 -8.09
N ASN A 26 -29.58 -11.57 -7.73
CA ASN A 26 -29.10 -10.26 -8.18
C ASN A 26 -27.66 -10.33 -8.73
N PRO A 27 -27.38 -11.10 -9.78
CA PRO A 27 -26.03 -11.30 -10.29
C PRO A 27 -25.38 -9.99 -10.79
N GLN A 28 -26.17 -9.03 -11.25
CA GLN A 28 -25.67 -7.75 -11.73
C GLN A 28 -25.06 -6.89 -10.61
N ILE A 29 -25.62 -6.92 -9.41
CA ILE A 29 -25.11 -6.17 -8.26
C ILE A 29 -23.78 -6.74 -7.81
N PHE A 30 -23.67 -8.07 -7.74
CA PHE A 30 -22.41 -8.73 -7.34
C PHE A 30 -21.31 -8.57 -8.40
N ALA A 31 -21.65 -8.68 -9.68
CA ALA A 31 -20.70 -8.40 -10.75
C ALA A 31 -20.18 -6.95 -10.71
N TRP A 32 -21.01 -6.00 -10.31
CA TRP A 32 -20.62 -4.60 -10.15
C TRP A 32 -19.71 -4.39 -8.93
N LEU A 33 -19.98 -5.08 -7.82
CA LEU A 33 -19.12 -5.09 -6.64
C LEU A 33 -17.74 -5.69 -6.95
N ASP A 34 -17.68 -6.80 -7.69
CA ASP A 34 -16.42 -7.41 -8.13
C ASP A 34 -15.59 -6.46 -9.01
N LEU A 35 -16.24 -5.70 -9.88
CA LEU A 35 -15.57 -4.67 -10.68
C LEU A 35 -14.99 -3.55 -9.81
N LEU A 36 -15.68 -3.14 -8.75
CA LEU A 36 -15.17 -2.14 -7.80
C LEU A 36 -13.95 -2.67 -7.04
N ASP A 37 -13.98 -3.91 -6.58
CA ASP A 37 -12.86 -4.56 -5.91
C ASP A 37 -11.63 -4.67 -6.84
N MET A 38 -11.82 -5.09 -8.08
CA MET A 38 -10.75 -5.11 -9.07
C MET A 38 -10.14 -3.71 -9.29
N ASN A 39 -10.98 -2.69 -9.33
CA ASN A 39 -10.55 -1.29 -9.50
C ASN A 39 -9.68 -0.82 -8.33
N VAL A 40 -10.04 -1.18 -7.11
CA VAL A 40 -9.24 -0.88 -5.90
C VAL A 40 -7.84 -1.52 -6.00
N TRP A 41 -7.75 -2.79 -6.40
CA TRP A 41 -6.47 -3.47 -6.59
C TRP A 41 -5.58 -2.80 -7.65
N VAL A 42 -6.17 -2.40 -8.78
CA VAL A 42 -5.45 -1.70 -9.85
C VAL A 42 -4.91 -0.35 -9.34
N ILE A 43 -5.74 0.42 -8.62
CA ILE A 43 -5.34 1.71 -8.06
C ILE A 43 -4.21 1.53 -7.03
N LEU A 44 -4.32 0.55 -6.12
CA LEU A 44 -3.28 0.25 -5.13
C LEU A 44 -1.95 -0.13 -5.79
N PHE A 45 -1.99 -0.95 -6.83
CA PHE A 45 -0.80 -1.33 -7.59
C PHE A 45 -0.14 -0.11 -8.25
N LEU A 46 -0.92 0.74 -8.93
CA LEU A 46 -0.42 1.95 -9.57
C LEU A 46 0.15 2.94 -8.55
N MET A 47 -0.56 3.18 -7.44
CA MET A 47 -0.06 4.05 -6.36
C MET A 47 1.25 3.56 -5.77
N THR A 48 1.35 2.25 -5.53
CA THR A 48 2.59 1.64 -5.02
C THR A 48 3.74 1.80 -6.02
N GLY A 49 3.46 1.63 -7.30
CA GLY A 49 4.43 1.85 -8.38
C GLY A 49 4.94 3.29 -8.41
N VAL A 50 4.04 4.26 -8.43
CA VAL A 50 4.39 5.70 -8.42
C VAL A 50 5.17 6.08 -7.17
N ALA A 51 4.75 5.61 -6.00
CA ALA A 51 5.46 5.83 -4.74
C ALA A 51 6.88 5.26 -4.79
N GLY A 52 7.06 4.05 -5.34
CA GLY A 52 8.36 3.44 -5.52
C GLY A 52 9.28 4.25 -6.43
N PHE A 53 8.79 4.71 -7.58
CA PHE A 53 9.56 5.58 -8.48
C PHE A 53 9.97 6.90 -7.81
N THR A 54 9.06 7.50 -7.05
CA THR A 54 9.35 8.74 -6.31
C THR A 54 10.44 8.51 -5.25
N MET A 55 10.39 7.38 -4.54
CA MET A 55 11.42 7.00 -3.57
C MET A 55 12.79 6.77 -4.23
N ILE A 56 12.82 6.07 -5.36
CA ILE A 56 14.05 5.86 -6.14
C ILE A 56 14.67 7.20 -6.53
N SER A 57 13.86 8.11 -7.08
CA SER A 57 14.32 9.44 -7.49
C SER A 57 14.84 10.26 -6.31
N GLY A 58 14.12 10.24 -5.19
CA GLY A 58 14.54 10.92 -3.96
C GLY A 58 15.87 10.40 -3.41
N LEU A 59 16.06 9.07 -3.40
CA LEU A 59 17.34 8.50 -2.97
C LEU A 59 18.49 8.88 -3.92
N LEU A 60 18.25 8.89 -5.23
CA LEU A 60 19.25 9.30 -6.21
C LEU A 60 19.68 10.76 -6.00
N ILE A 61 18.73 11.67 -5.76
CA ILE A 61 19.00 13.08 -5.46
C ILE A 61 19.88 13.18 -4.21
N ILE A 62 19.53 12.50 -3.11
CA ILE A 62 20.30 12.52 -1.86
C ILE A 62 21.73 11.99 -2.10
N ILE A 63 21.88 10.92 -2.88
CA ILE A 63 23.20 10.37 -3.22
C ILE A 63 24.03 11.38 -4.00
N LEU A 64 23.45 12.06 -4.99
CA LEU A 64 24.13 13.06 -5.81
C LEU A 64 24.53 14.28 -4.98
N GLU A 65 23.66 14.80 -4.13
CA GLU A 65 23.97 15.91 -3.23
C GLU A 65 25.09 15.59 -2.22
N ARG A 66 25.19 14.32 -1.80
CA ARG A 66 26.18 13.88 -0.81
C ARG A 66 27.40 13.21 -1.45
N THR A 67 27.60 13.36 -2.77
CA THR A 67 28.70 12.70 -3.50
C THR A 67 30.08 13.07 -2.93
N ASN A 68 30.25 14.35 -2.54
CA ASN A 68 31.52 14.82 -1.95
C ASN A 68 31.79 14.11 -0.60
N MET A 69 30.80 13.99 0.26
CA MET A 69 30.90 13.25 1.53
C MET A 69 31.22 11.78 1.31
N ILE A 70 30.61 11.16 0.31
CA ILE A 70 30.89 9.75 -0.08
C ILE A 70 32.35 9.62 -0.53
N GLY A 71 32.85 10.58 -1.33
CA GLY A 71 34.23 10.61 -1.78
C GLY A 71 35.24 10.68 -0.63
N VAL A 72 34.99 11.56 0.34
CA VAL A 72 35.83 11.69 1.55
C VAL A 72 35.83 10.40 2.39
N LEU A 73 34.62 9.83 2.63
CA LEU A 73 34.52 8.56 3.38
C LEU A 73 35.27 7.43 2.69
N LYS A 74 35.23 7.32 1.37
CA LYS A 74 36.01 6.34 0.59
C LYS A 74 37.51 6.59 0.67
N ALA A 75 37.93 7.85 0.63
CA ALA A 75 39.34 8.22 0.77
C ALA A 75 39.90 7.85 2.17
N LEU A 76 39.04 7.92 3.20
CA LEU A 76 39.38 7.46 4.57
C LEU A 76 39.31 5.93 4.75
N GLY A 77 39.02 5.17 3.66
CA GLY A 77 39.01 3.72 3.70
C GLY A 77 37.65 3.09 4.05
N ALA A 78 36.56 3.86 4.02
CA ALA A 78 35.23 3.29 4.24
C ALA A 78 34.86 2.32 3.13
N ASP A 79 34.41 1.11 3.52
CA ASP A 79 33.93 0.10 2.60
C ASP A 79 32.60 0.49 1.94
N ASN A 80 32.41 0.06 0.71
CA ASN A 80 31.19 0.30 -0.06
C ASN A 80 29.93 -0.17 0.66
N PHE A 81 30.04 -1.27 1.40
CA PHE A 81 28.92 -1.81 2.18
C PHE A 81 28.54 -0.89 3.35
N ALA A 82 29.53 -0.33 4.05
CA ALA A 82 29.30 0.61 5.14
C ALA A 82 28.58 1.87 4.66
N ILE A 83 29.03 2.45 3.54
CA ILE A 83 28.41 3.63 2.94
C ILE A 83 26.97 3.32 2.52
N ARG A 84 26.74 2.21 1.84
CA ARG A 84 25.41 1.78 1.42
C ARG A 84 24.47 1.59 2.63
N LYS A 85 24.96 1.00 3.72
CA LYS A 85 24.20 0.81 4.95
C LYS A 85 23.75 2.14 5.56
N ILE A 86 24.61 3.16 5.54
CA ILE A 86 24.26 4.51 6.04
C ILE A 86 23.08 5.09 5.25
N PHE A 87 23.17 5.09 3.91
CA PHE A 87 22.11 5.63 3.06
C PHE A 87 20.80 4.83 3.17
N LEU A 88 20.91 3.51 3.23
CA LEU A 88 19.73 2.66 3.39
C LEU A 88 19.04 2.89 4.74
N SER A 89 19.80 2.99 5.81
CA SER A 89 19.25 3.27 7.16
C SER A 89 18.58 4.63 7.23
N PHE A 90 19.17 5.65 6.60
CA PHE A 90 18.57 6.97 6.52
C PHE A 90 17.25 6.95 5.74
N SER A 91 17.23 6.23 4.61
CA SER A 91 16.01 6.09 3.79
C SER A 91 14.91 5.35 4.52
N VAL A 92 15.24 4.25 5.21
CA VAL A 92 14.26 3.49 6.02
C VAL A 92 13.68 4.36 7.14
N PHE A 93 14.51 5.18 7.79
CA PHE A 93 14.05 6.14 8.79
C PHE A 93 13.09 7.17 8.20
N LEU A 94 13.40 7.70 7.01
CA LEU A 94 12.56 8.69 6.33
C LEU A 94 11.21 8.08 5.92
N ILE A 95 11.24 6.86 5.36
CA ILE A 95 10.03 6.09 5.01
C ILE A 95 9.17 5.85 6.25
N GLY A 96 9.76 5.38 7.33
CA GLY A 96 9.04 5.12 8.57
C GLY A 96 8.35 6.36 9.13
N ARG A 97 9.03 7.51 9.07
CA ARG A 97 8.44 8.79 9.47
C ARG A 97 7.31 9.24 8.55
N GLY A 98 7.48 9.06 7.24
CA GLY A 98 6.43 9.32 6.26
C GLY A 98 5.21 8.43 6.44
N MET A 99 5.42 7.13 6.65
CA MET A 99 4.35 6.16 6.96
C MET A 99 3.60 6.53 8.23
N LEU A 100 4.31 6.97 9.28
CA LEU A 100 3.68 7.36 10.54
C LEU A 100 2.73 8.54 10.33
N TRP A 101 3.18 9.59 9.64
CA TRP A 101 2.32 10.73 9.31
C TRP A 101 1.17 10.35 8.36
N GLY A 102 1.44 9.54 7.35
CA GLY A 102 0.43 9.03 6.42
C GLY A 102 -0.66 8.24 7.15
N ASN A 103 -0.26 7.39 8.08
CA ASN A 103 -1.20 6.60 8.89
C ASN A 103 -2.05 7.49 9.82
N ILE A 104 -1.44 8.49 10.48
CA ILE A 104 -2.18 9.42 11.34
C ILE A 104 -3.25 10.16 10.53
N ILE A 105 -2.87 10.70 9.38
CA ILE A 105 -3.79 11.44 8.50
C ILE A 105 -4.88 10.50 7.96
N GLY A 106 -4.51 9.31 7.47
CA GLY A 106 -5.45 8.33 6.94
C GLY A 106 -6.47 7.87 7.97
N VAL A 107 -6.03 7.51 9.17
CA VAL A 107 -6.92 7.10 10.26
C VAL A 107 -7.81 8.27 10.70
N ALA A 108 -7.26 9.48 10.77
CA ALA A 108 -8.04 10.67 11.12
C ALA A 108 -9.15 10.93 10.09
N LEU A 109 -8.87 10.82 8.80
CA LEU A 109 -9.87 10.96 7.73
C LEU A 109 -10.95 9.88 7.82
N CYS A 110 -10.55 8.62 8.04
CA CYS A 110 -11.51 7.52 8.25
C CYS A 110 -12.39 7.74 9.47
N PHE A 111 -11.81 8.23 10.57
CA PHE A 111 -12.55 8.55 11.79
C PHE A 111 -13.54 9.70 11.59
N ILE A 112 -13.10 10.77 10.91
CA ILE A 112 -13.96 11.92 10.56
C ILE A 112 -15.14 11.45 9.68
N GLN A 113 -14.86 10.62 8.67
CA GLN A 113 -15.90 10.08 7.82
C GLN A 113 -16.89 9.20 8.60
N SER A 114 -16.39 8.35 9.49
CA SER A 114 -17.24 7.48 10.33
C SER A 114 -18.14 8.26 11.28
N GLN A 115 -17.65 9.39 11.84
CA GLN A 115 -18.39 10.17 12.84
C GLN A 115 -19.29 11.24 12.21
N PHE A 116 -18.79 11.95 11.21
CA PHE A 116 -19.49 13.10 10.61
C PHE A 116 -20.24 12.77 9.33
N HIS A 117 -20.05 11.57 8.73
CA HIS A 117 -20.76 11.13 7.52
C HIS A 117 -20.70 12.19 6.40
N LEU A 118 -19.52 12.77 6.19
CA LEU A 118 -19.30 13.86 5.23
C LEU A 118 -19.72 13.46 3.81
N PHE A 119 -19.42 12.24 3.42
CA PHE A 119 -19.80 11.69 2.11
C PHE A 119 -21.11 10.90 2.27
N LYS A 120 -22.22 11.52 1.88
CA LYS A 120 -23.53 10.87 1.78
C LYS A 120 -23.65 10.27 0.39
N LEU A 121 -24.09 9.03 0.31
CA LEU A 121 -24.48 8.40 -0.95
C LEU A 121 -25.97 8.58 -1.19
N ASP A 122 -26.37 8.61 -2.48
CA ASP A 122 -27.78 8.62 -2.85
C ASP A 122 -28.37 7.21 -2.66
N PRO A 123 -29.31 7.03 -1.73
CA PRO A 123 -29.92 5.72 -1.45
C PRO A 123 -30.60 5.09 -2.65
N ALA A 124 -31.08 5.91 -3.58
CA ALA A 124 -31.76 5.44 -4.79
C ALA A 124 -30.79 4.75 -5.77
N THR A 125 -29.53 5.14 -5.76
CA THR A 125 -28.50 4.62 -6.68
C THR A 125 -27.64 3.53 -6.03
N TYR A 126 -27.31 3.68 -4.72
CA TYR A 126 -26.34 2.82 -4.05
C TYR A 126 -26.92 1.89 -2.99
N TYR A 127 -28.24 1.94 -2.74
CA TYR A 127 -28.94 1.15 -1.71
C TYR A 127 -28.40 1.29 -0.28
N VAL A 128 -27.50 2.25 -0.05
CA VAL A 128 -26.90 2.60 1.25
C VAL A 128 -26.86 4.11 1.41
N ASP A 129 -27.21 4.60 2.60
CA ASP A 129 -27.27 6.04 2.91
C ASP A 129 -25.90 6.67 3.14
N ARG A 130 -24.87 5.85 3.33
CA ARG A 130 -23.52 6.30 3.75
C ARG A 130 -22.44 5.31 3.31
N VAL A 131 -21.23 5.82 3.13
CA VAL A 131 -20.06 4.98 2.86
C VAL A 131 -19.74 4.16 4.12
N PRO A 132 -19.86 2.82 4.10
CA PRO A 132 -19.49 1.99 5.21
C PRO A 132 -17.97 2.00 5.36
N VAL A 133 -17.47 2.42 6.53
CA VAL A 133 -16.05 2.34 6.87
C VAL A 133 -15.86 1.16 7.81
N GLU A 134 -15.37 0.06 7.27
CA GLU A 134 -15.02 -1.11 8.06
C GLU A 134 -13.53 -1.08 8.40
N PHE A 135 -13.21 -0.91 9.68
CA PHE A 135 -11.85 -0.82 10.15
C PHE A 135 -11.35 -2.17 10.67
N ASN A 136 -10.70 -2.93 9.79
CA ASN A 136 -10.07 -4.19 10.18
C ASN A 136 -8.58 -3.98 10.51
N ILE A 137 -8.25 -4.06 11.80
CA ILE A 137 -6.89 -3.81 12.31
C ILE A 137 -5.84 -4.74 11.70
N TRP A 138 -6.21 -6.00 11.38
CA TRP A 138 -5.30 -6.98 10.81
C TRP A 138 -4.93 -6.63 9.36
N ILE A 139 -5.90 -6.24 8.55
CA ILE A 139 -5.68 -5.81 7.17
C ILE A 139 -4.84 -4.54 7.16
N TYR A 140 -5.15 -3.59 8.04
CA TYR A 140 -4.40 -2.35 8.19
C TYR A 140 -2.93 -2.60 8.53
N LEU A 141 -2.66 -3.48 9.50
CA LEU A 141 -1.31 -3.81 9.91
C LEU A 141 -0.54 -4.55 8.80
N LEU A 142 -1.20 -5.49 8.13
CA LEU A 142 -0.63 -6.20 6.99
C LEU A 142 -0.27 -5.26 5.84
N LEU A 143 -1.14 -4.31 5.50
CA LEU A 143 -0.86 -3.30 4.47
C LEU A 143 0.36 -2.44 4.84
N ASN A 144 0.49 -2.01 6.11
CA ASN A 144 1.64 -1.25 6.57
C ASN A 144 2.95 -2.04 6.43
N VAL A 145 2.96 -3.30 6.85
CA VAL A 145 4.13 -4.17 6.73
C VAL A 145 4.49 -4.41 5.26
N CYS A 146 3.50 -4.72 4.42
CA CYS A 146 3.71 -4.90 2.98
C CYS A 146 4.27 -3.64 2.33
N THR A 147 3.71 -2.47 2.62
CA THR A 147 4.18 -1.19 2.07
C THR A 147 5.62 -0.91 2.47
N LEU A 148 5.97 -1.16 3.74
CA LEU A 148 7.33 -0.99 4.23
C LEU A 148 8.31 -1.94 3.53
N LEU A 149 7.95 -3.22 3.39
CA LEU A 149 8.77 -4.22 2.71
C LEU A 149 9.00 -3.85 1.24
N VAL A 150 7.95 -3.51 0.50
CA VAL A 150 8.04 -3.11 -0.90
C VAL A 150 8.90 -1.86 -1.05
N SER A 151 8.71 -0.86 -0.19
CA SER A 151 9.50 0.38 -0.20
C SER A 151 10.98 0.12 0.03
N VAL A 152 11.33 -0.72 1.00
CA VAL A 152 12.72 -1.10 1.28
C VAL A 152 13.33 -1.89 0.11
N LEU A 153 12.58 -2.82 -0.47
CA LEU A 153 13.00 -3.59 -1.65
C LEU A 153 13.31 -2.68 -2.85
N MET A 154 12.46 -1.69 -3.11
CA MET A 154 12.66 -0.74 -4.20
C MET A 154 13.92 0.13 -4.01
N LEU A 155 14.33 0.40 -2.76
CA LEU A 155 15.54 1.15 -2.46
C LEU A 155 16.84 0.37 -2.65
N VAL A 156 16.78 -0.96 -2.68
CA VAL A 156 17.96 -1.79 -2.88
C VAL A 156 18.62 -1.53 -4.23
N GLY A 157 17.80 -1.38 -5.31
CA GLY A 157 18.31 -1.11 -6.65
C GLY A 157 19.21 0.14 -6.73
N PRO A 158 18.68 1.34 -6.41
CA PRO A 158 19.49 2.58 -6.45
C PRO A 158 20.65 2.58 -5.47
N SER A 159 20.58 1.84 -4.36
CA SER A 159 21.67 1.77 -3.39
C SER A 159 22.97 1.19 -3.99
N PHE A 160 22.89 0.40 -5.06
CA PHE A 160 24.08 -0.07 -5.78
C PHE A 160 24.78 1.04 -6.55
N LEU A 161 24.10 2.11 -6.95
CA LEU A 161 24.77 3.25 -7.61
C LEU A 161 25.80 3.93 -6.72
N VAL A 162 25.60 3.92 -5.40
CA VAL A 162 26.55 4.47 -4.42
C VAL A 162 27.93 3.83 -4.57
N THR A 163 27.98 2.55 -4.93
CA THR A 163 29.23 1.80 -5.07
C THR A 163 30.03 2.21 -6.31
N ARG A 164 29.38 2.75 -7.34
CA ARG A 164 30.00 3.16 -8.61
C ARG A 164 30.64 4.56 -8.57
N ILE A 165 30.44 5.32 -7.50
CA ILE A 165 31.05 6.64 -7.34
C ILE A 165 32.55 6.47 -7.06
N HIS A 166 33.41 6.95 -7.99
CA HIS A 166 34.84 6.89 -7.85
C HIS A 166 35.35 8.11 -7.09
N PRO A 167 36.20 7.95 -6.05
CA PRO A 167 36.69 9.05 -5.21
C PRO A 167 37.45 10.12 -6.01
N ALA A 168 38.19 9.69 -7.05
CA ALA A 168 39.02 10.59 -7.86
C ALA A 168 38.24 11.66 -8.67
N LYS A 169 36.93 11.42 -8.98
CA LYS A 169 36.10 12.38 -9.68
C LYS A 169 35.33 13.32 -8.74
N SER A 170 35.12 12.92 -7.50
CA SER A 170 34.33 13.69 -6.53
C SER A 170 35.08 14.87 -5.92
N ILE A 171 36.43 14.83 -5.93
CA ILE A 171 37.29 15.87 -5.33
C ILE A 171 37.67 16.95 -6.35
N ARG A 172 37.37 16.79 -7.63
CA ARG A 172 37.85 17.65 -8.72
C ARG A 172 36.82 18.72 -9.17
N PHE A 173 35.70 18.89 -8.53
CA PHE A 173 34.70 19.90 -8.82
C PHE A 173 34.64 20.95 -7.71
N GLU A 174 35.71 21.75 -7.60
CA GLU A 174 35.70 23.16 -7.18
C GLU A 174 36.47 23.96 -8.19
#